data_cc3e398e01a97c811b59b7695fab49c8
#
_entry.id   cc3e398e01a97c811b59b7695fab49c8
#
_cell.length_a   1.000
_cell.length_b   1.000
_cell.length_c   1.000
_cell.angle_alpha   90.00
_cell.angle_beta   90.00
_cell.angle_gamma   90.00
#
_symmetry.space_group_name_H-M   'P 1'
#
loop_
_entity.id
_entity.type
_entity.pdbx_description
1 polymer ?
#
loop_
_entity_poly.entity_id
_entity_poly.type
_entity_poly.pdbx_seq_one_letter_code
_entity_poly.pdbx_strand_id
1 'polypeptide(L)'
;ESGWKDDEIKQSKFPVLERADVLGCFDGEDLISQFAVYPLKMNIYDAVYHVGFVTSVCTYPEYTGNGIMKRLMIQGLTQMHKEGKSFALLYPYSIPLYHHLGWEIISNKISFNIKDRQIPTKVSAPGYVRRVAWDNTEFHELHSHFASITHGCLFRNALAWEEYWRWDEDDTNVAVYYNVK
;
A
#
# COMPACT_ATOMS: atom_id res chain seq x y z
N GLU A 1 7.17 -15.22 -15.70
CA GLU A 1 6.31 -14.48 -16.66
C GLU A 1 4.99 -14.25 -15.94
N SER A 2 4.78 -13.03 -15.44
CA SER A 2 3.50 -12.66 -14.85
C SER A 2 2.48 -12.56 -15.97
N GLY A 3 1.50 -13.45 -15.99
CA GLY A 3 0.44 -13.52 -17.01
C GLY A 3 -0.62 -12.42 -16.91
N TRP A 4 -0.24 -11.21 -16.51
CA TRP A 4 -1.14 -10.06 -16.43
C TRP A 4 -1.52 -9.61 -17.82
N LYS A 5 -2.81 -9.55 -18.12
CA LYS A 5 -3.31 -8.93 -19.33
C LYS A 5 -3.33 -7.41 -19.12
N ASP A 6 -2.91 -6.65 -20.14
CA ASP A 6 -2.82 -5.18 -20.07
C ASP A 6 -4.13 -4.52 -19.60
N ASP A 7 -5.27 -5.05 -19.97
CA ASP A 7 -6.58 -4.52 -19.57
C ASP A 7 -6.89 -4.77 -18.09
N GLU A 8 -6.45 -5.89 -17.50
CA GLU A 8 -6.61 -6.18 -16.07
C GLU A 8 -5.76 -5.24 -15.24
N ILE A 9 -4.52 -4.96 -15.65
CA ILE A 9 -3.64 -3.99 -15.00
C ILE A 9 -4.25 -2.59 -15.04
N LYS A 10 -4.76 -2.16 -16.19
CA LYS A 10 -5.41 -0.85 -16.37
C LYS A 10 -6.61 -0.74 -15.43
N GLN A 11 -7.54 -1.68 -15.48
CA GLN A 11 -8.74 -1.67 -14.64
C GLN A 11 -8.39 -1.67 -13.15
N SER A 12 -7.31 -2.33 -12.76
CA SER A 12 -6.90 -2.41 -11.37
C SER A 12 -6.27 -1.11 -10.83
N LYS A 13 -5.57 -0.34 -11.64
CA LYS A 13 -4.86 0.88 -11.20
C LYS A 13 -5.66 2.17 -11.39
N PHE A 14 -6.59 2.21 -12.31
CA PHE A 14 -7.38 3.41 -12.59
C PHE A 14 -8.08 4.00 -11.36
N PRO A 15 -8.81 3.23 -10.53
CA PRO A 15 -9.50 3.80 -9.38
C PRO A 15 -8.56 4.47 -8.37
N VAL A 16 -7.32 3.97 -8.26
CA VAL A 16 -6.30 4.55 -7.39
C VAL A 16 -5.77 5.85 -7.98
N LEU A 17 -5.46 5.84 -9.28
CA LEU A 17 -4.91 7.02 -9.97
C LEU A 17 -5.91 8.16 -10.08
N GLU A 18 -7.21 7.88 -10.25
CA GLU A 18 -8.27 8.90 -10.27
C GLU A 18 -8.38 9.67 -8.94
N ARG A 19 -7.94 9.07 -7.83
CA ARG A 19 -8.00 9.67 -6.48
C ARG A 19 -6.63 10.04 -5.93
N ALA A 20 -5.58 9.87 -6.72
CA ALA A 20 -4.22 10.22 -6.38
C ALA A 20 -3.83 11.56 -7.01
N ASP A 21 -2.88 12.24 -6.37
CA ASP A 21 -2.16 13.35 -6.98
C ASP A 21 -1.12 12.76 -7.93
N VAL A 22 -1.31 12.92 -9.24
CA VAL A 22 -0.44 12.34 -10.27
C VAL A 22 0.39 13.43 -10.93
N LEU A 23 1.71 13.23 -10.91
CA LEU A 23 2.67 14.02 -11.68
C LEU A 23 3.12 13.22 -12.90
N GLY A 24 3.04 13.83 -14.07
CA GLY A 24 3.51 13.28 -15.34
C GLY A 24 4.67 14.09 -15.94
N CYS A 25 5.60 13.39 -16.58
CA CYS A 25 6.56 13.99 -17.49
C CYS A 25 6.20 13.61 -18.92
N PHE A 26 6.19 14.58 -19.82
CA PHE A 26 5.77 14.40 -21.20
C PHE A 26 6.91 14.73 -22.17
N ASP A 27 6.95 13.99 -23.28
CA ASP A 27 7.73 14.33 -24.47
C ASP A 27 6.73 14.60 -25.61
N GLY A 28 6.52 15.87 -25.92
CA GLY A 28 5.38 16.27 -26.74
C GLY A 28 4.05 15.93 -26.06
N GLU A 29 3.26 15.06 -26.69
CA GLU A 29 1.97 14.57 -26.16
C GLU A 29 2.09 13.22 -25.43
N ASP A 30 3.26 12.58 -25.47
CA ASP A 30 3.48 11.27 -24.87
C ASP A 30 3.87 11.36 -23.41
N LEU A 31 3.12 10.67 -22.54
CA LEU A 31 3.46 10.52 -21.13
C LEU A 31 4.62 9.53 -21.01
N ILE A 32 5.82 10.01 -20.65
CA ILE A 32 7.05 9.21 -20.59
C ILE A 32 7.43 8.74 -19.19
N SER A 33 6.91 9.41 -18.16
CA SER A 33 7.14 9.02 -16.76
C SER A 33 6.02 9.56 -15.88
N GLN A 34 5.69 8.81 -14.82
CA GLN A 34 4.70 9.24 -13.82
C GLN A 34 5.13 8.93 -12.40
N PHE A 35 4.54 9.67 -11.47
CA PHE A 35 4.67 9.52 -10.04
C PHE A 35 3.33 9.86 -9.40
N ALA A 36 2.75 8.95 -8.64
CA ALA A 36 1.45 9.15 -8.03
C ALA A 36 1.52 9.05 -6.51
N VAL A 37 0.72 9.85 -5.83
CA VAL A 37 0.60 9.88 -4.36
C VAL A 37 -0.85 9.90 -3.97
N TYR A 38 -1.27 9.03 -3.07
CA TYR A 38 -2.58 9.15 -2.45
C TYR A 38 -2.49 9.38 -0.94
N PRO A 39 -3.45 10.15 -0.36
CA PRO A 39 -3.39 10.52 1.05
C PRO A 39 -3.81 9.38 1.95
N LEU A 40 -3.01 9.12 2.99
CA LEU A 40 -3.35 8.22 4.09
C LEU A 40 -3.09 8.91 5.44
N LYS A 41 -3.39 8.18 6.52
CA LYS A 41 -3.04 8.55 7.88
C LYS A 41 -2.22 7.43 8.52
N MET A 42 -1.31 7.78 9.41
CA MET A 42 -0.48 6.84 10.15
C MET A 42 -0.43 7.23 11.62
N ASN A 43 -0.51 6.23 12.49
CA ASN A 43 -0.28 6.44 13.92
C ASN A 43 1.22 6.42 14.21
N ILE A 44 1.74 7.46 14.82
CA ILE A 44 3.13 7.55 15.27
C ILE A 44 3.13 8.03 16.71
N TYR A 45 3.48 7.14 17.66
CA TYR A 45 3.47 7.43 19.09
C TYR A 45 2.16 8.08 19.57
N ASP A 46 1.04 7.42 19.28
CA ASP A 46 -0.33 7.84 19.66
C ASP A 46 -0.80 9.17 19.03
N ALA A 47 -0.05 9.70 18.09
CA ALA A 47 -0.45 10.84 17.26
C ALA A 47 -0.72 10.43 15.82
N VAL A 48 -1.78 11.00 15.23
CA VAL A 48 -2.18 10.71 13.85
C VAL A 48 -1.58 11.74 12.90
N TYR A 49 -0.75 11.27 11.98
CA TYR A 49 -0.11 12.09 10.97
C TYR A 49 -0.72 11.86 9.59
N HIS A 50 -0.84 12.94 8.81
CA HIS A 50 -1.13 12.85 7.38
C HIS A 50 0.14 12.42 6.64
N VAL A 51 0.01 11.37 5.82
CA VAL A 51 1.11 10.80 5.05
C VAL A 51 0.72 10.66 3.58
N GLY A 52 1.68 10.71 2.69
CA GLY A 52 1.47 10.39 1.29
C GLY A 52 1.99 9.00 0.98
N PHE A 53 1.16 8.16 0.40
CA PHE A 53 1.58 6.85 -0.06
C PHE A 53 1.90 6.93 -1.56
N VAL A 54 3.18 6.76 -1.88
CA VAL A 54 3.70 6.84 -3.25
C VAL A 54 3.44 5.51 -3.95
N THR A 55 2.83 5.58 -5.11
CA THR A 55 2.49 4.44 -5.97
C THR A 55 2.72 4.77 -7.43
N SER A 56 2.66 3.78 -8.30
CA SER A 56 2.72 3.95 -9.77
C SER A 56 3.88 4.82 -10.25
N VAL A 57 5.06 4.64 -9.62
CA VAL A 57 6.29 5.28 -10.09
C VAL A 57 6.84 4.49 -11.26
N CYS A 58 6.79 5.05 -12.44
CA CYS A 58 7.32 4.40 -13.64
C CYS A 58 7.90 5.39 -14.64
N THR A 59 8.81 4.89 -15.47
CA THR A 59 9.40 5.61 -16.60
C THR A 59 9.56 4.61 -17.74
N TYR A 60 9.21 4.99 -18.95
CA TYR A 60 9.44 4.13 -20.10
C TYR A 60 10.92 3.79 -20.24
N PRO A 61 11.25 2.53 -20.64
CA PRO A 61 12.63 2.06 -20.73
C PRO A 61 13.56 2.98 -21.54
N GLU A 62 13.03 3.55 -22.64
CA GLU A 62 13.77 4.43 -23.54
C GLU A 62 14.22 5.74 -22.89
N TYR A 63 13.53 6.14 -21.83
CA TYR A 63 13.77 7.40 -21.09
C TYR A 63 14.46 7.18 -19.75
N THR A 64 14.82 5.93 -19.41
CA THR A 64 15.52 5.63 -18.15
C THR A 64 16.94 6.18 -18.18
N GLY A 65 17.52 6.40 -16.98
CA GLY A 65 18.88 6.94 -16.87
C GLY A 65 18.99 8.47 -17.01
N ASN A 66 17.95 9.17 -17.47
CA ASN A 66 17.95 10.62 -17.70
C ASN A 66 17.52 11.44 -16.46
N GLY A 67 17.37 10.82 -15.30
CA GLY A 67 17.00 11.46 -14.04
C GLY A 67 15.57 11.98 -13.98
N ILE A 68 14.68 11.58 -14.90
CA ILE A 68 13.28 12.03 -14.97
C ILE A 68 12.54 11.63 -13.69
N MET A 69 12.60 10.35 -13.32
CA MET A 69 11.96 9.82 -12.10
C MET A 69 12.43 10.55 -10.84
N LYS A 70 13.72 10.84 -10.71
CA LYS A 70 14.27 11.62 -9.59
C LYS A 70 13.66 13.03 -9.53
N ARG A 71 13.51 13.71 -10.67
CA ARG A 71 12.88 15.05 -10.74
C ARG A 71 11.42 15.01 -10.32
N LEU A 72 10.64 14.03 -10.83
CA LEU A 72 9.23 13.84 -10.44
C LEU A 72 9.10 13.54 -8.95
N MET A 73 9.98 12.71 -8.41
CA MET A 73 10.00 12.38 -6.97
C MET A 73 10.28 13.61 -6.11
N ILE A 74 11.29 14.42 -6.46
CA ILE A 74 11.59 15.65 -5.73
C ILE A 74 10.40 16.62 -5.79
N GLN A 75 9.76 16.75 -6.95
CA GLN A 75 8.60 17.61 -7.13
C GLN A 75 7.41 17.09 -6.29
N GLY A 76 7.13 15.80 -6.33
CA GLY A 76 6.07 15.17 -5.55
C GLY A 76 6.28 15.31 -4.05
N LEU A 77 7.48 15.04 -3.55
CA LEU A 77 7.83 15.24 -2.14
C LEU A 77 7.72 16.71 -1.71
N THR A 78 8.13 17.64 -2.57
CA THR A 78 7.98 19.08 -2.31
C THR A 78 6.50 19.47 -2.22
N GLN A 79 5.65 18.92 -3.09
CA GLN A 79 4.22 19.18 -3.05
C GLN A 79 3.59 18.60 -1.78
N MET A 80 3.92 17.37 -1.42
CA MET A 80 3.47 16.73 -0.18
C MET A 80 3.83 17.56 1.05
N HIS A 81 5.05 18.10 1.11
CA HIS A 81 5.48 18.96 2.20
C HIS A 81 4.64 20.24 2.29
N LYS A 82 4.36 20.91 1.16
CA LYS A 82 3.50 22.10 1.10
C LYS A 82 2.07 21.81 1.57
N GLU A 83 1.59 20.61 1.35
CA GLU A 83 0.26 20.15 1.76
C GLU A 83 0.21 19.66 3.22
N GLY A 84 1.32 19.74 3.96
CA GLY A 84 1.40 19.33 5.36
C GLY A 84 1.46 17.81 5.56
N LYS A 85 1.78 17.04 4.55
CA LYS A 85 2.06 15.61 4.69
C LYS A 85 3.43 15.43 5.35
N SER A 86 3.46 14.84 6.54
CA SER A 86 4.68 14.73 7.35
C SER A 86 5.63 13.64 6.89
N PHE A 87 5.10 12.61 6.24
CA PHE A 87 5.87 11.46 5.77
C PHE A 87 5.43 11.03 4.38
N ALA A 88 6.39 10.55 3.60
CA ALA A 88 6.16 9.83 2.36
C ALA A 88 6.47 8.34 2.58
N LEU A 89 5.58 7.48 2.14
CA LEU A 89 5.70 6.03 2.26
C LEU A 89 5.60 5.39 0.89
N LEU A 90 6.29 4.29 0.68
CA LEU A 90 6.15 3.47 -0.52
C LEU A 90 6.45 2.00 -0.23
N TYR A 91 6.00 1.14 -1.13
CA TYR A 91 6.44 -0.24 -1.21
C TYR A 91 7.51 -0.34 -2.29
N PRO A 92 8.77 -0.65 -1.96
CA PRO A 92 9.88 -0.53 -2.88
C PRO A 92 9.90 -1.67 -3.92
N TYR A 93 9.97 -1.34 -5.20
CA TYR A 93 10.34 -2.27 -6.26
C TYR A 93 11.82 -2.67 -6.14
N SER A 94 12.69 -1.73 -5.79
CA SER A 94 14.12 -1.93 -5.62
C SER A 94 14.63 -1.13 -4.42
N ILE A 95 14.99 -1.81 -3.35
CA ILE A 95 15.53 -1.18 -2.14
C ILE A 95 16.77 -0.32 -2.45
N PRO A 96 17.80 -0.80 -3.20
CA PRO A 96 18.97 0.00 -3.51
C PRO A 96 18.64 1.30 -4.24
N LEU A 97 17.68 1.26 -5.18
CA LEU A 97 17.25 2.44 -5.93
C LEU A 97 16.67 3.51 -5.00
N TYR A 98 15.73 3.14 -4.16
CA TYR A 98 15.07 4.07 -3.26
C TYR A 98 16.01 4.55 -2.15
N HIS A 99 16.85 3.69 -1.61
CA HIS A 99 17.88 4.07 -0.63
C HIS A 99 18.83 5.13 -1.19
N HIS A 100 19.26 4.98 -2.46
CA HIS A 100 20.09 6.00 -3.15
C HIS A 100 19.38 7.36 -3.29
N LEU A 101 18.06 7.39 -3.23
CA LEU A 101 17.24 8.60 -3.29
C LEU A 101 16.86 9.14 -1.90
N GLY A 102 17.42 8.59 -0.83
CA GLY A 102 17.22 9.03 0.56
C GLY A 102 16.04 8.39 1.28
N TRP A 103 15.48 7.29 0.75
CA TRP A 103 14.44 6.53 1.42
C TRP A 103 15.03 5.48 2.35
N GLU A 104 14.36 5.22 3.47
CA GLU A 104 14.79 4.26 4.47
C GLU A 104 13.71 3.22 4.75
N ILE A 105 14.13 2.01 5.11
CA ILE A 105 13.23 0.93 5.49
C ILE A 105 12.71 1.20 6.90
N ILE A 106 11.39 1.32 7.04
CA ILE A 106 10.73 1.53 8.34
C ILE A 106 9.95 0.31 8.82
N SER A 107 9.67 -0.65 7.94
CA SER A 107 8.90 -1.86 8.26
C SER A 107 9.30 -3.00 7.34
N ASN A 108 9.23 -4.23 7.86
CA ASN A 108 9.48 -5.45 7.11
C ASN A 108 8.21 -6.30 7.04
N LYS A 109 7.94 -6.89 5.86
CA LYS A 109 6.93 -7.94 5.72
C LYS A 109 7.60 -9.29 6.05
N ILE A 110 7.03 -10.01 7.00
CA ILE A 110 7.48 -11.36 7.36
C ILE A 110 6.47 -12.36 6.79
N SER A 111 6.97 -13.37 6.08
CA SER A 111 6.16 -14.47 5.56
C SER A 111 6.57 -15.78 6.22
N PHE A 112 5.60 -16.60 6.56
CA PHE A 112 5.79 -17.91 7.16
C PHE A 112 5.17 -19.00 6.29
N ASN A 113 5.92 -20.07 6.03
CA ASN A 113 5.38 -21.28 5.43
C ASN A 113 5.15 -22.33 6.51
N ILE A 114 3.89 -22.67 6.76
CA ILE A 114 3.50 -23.65 7.76
C ILE A 114 2.97 -24.89 7.03
N LYS A 115 3.62 -26.04 7.25
CA LYS A 115 3.17 -27.32 6.67
C LYS A 115 1.95 -27.82 7.46
N ASP A 116 1.03 -28.51 6.81
CA ASP A 116 -0.20 -29.06 7.43
C ASP A 116 0.08 -29.82 8.72
N ARG A 117 1.15 -30.64 8.74
CA ARG A 117 1.58 -31.41 9.93
C ARG A 117 2.03 -30.55 11.12
N GLN A 118 2.30 -29.26 10.91
CA GLN A 118 2.73 -28.30 11.95
C GLN A 118 1.54 -27.55 12.55
N ILE A 119 0.35 -27.69 11.94
CA ILE A 119 -0.88 -27.08 12.44
C ILE A 119 -1.38 -27.92 13.62
N PRO A 120 -1.61 -27.35 14.80
CA PRO A 120 -2.14 -28.09 15.93
C PRO A 120 -3.50 -28.69 15.61
N THR A 121 -3.67 -29.98 15.85
CA THR A 121 -4.93 -30.71 15.60
C THR A 121 -6.01 -30.44 16.64
N LYS A 122 -5.62 -29.94 17.82
CA LYS A 122 -6.52 -29.57 18.90
C LYS A 122 -6.10 -28.23 19.49
N VAL A 123 -6.93 -27.22 19.27
CA VAL A 123 -6.78 -25.91 19.94
C VAL A 123 -8.04 -25.70 20.78
N SER A 124 -7.85 -25.57 22.09
CA SER A 124 -8.92 -25.15 22.99
C SER A 124 -8.87 -23.62 23.09
N ALA A 125 -9.78 -22.96 22.40
CA ALA A 125 -9.97 -21.52 22.51
C ALA A 125 -11.43 -21.22 22.90
N PRO A 126 -11.69 -20.28 23.81
CA PRO A 126 -13.04 -20.02 24.34
C PRO A 126 -13.93 -19.23 23.35
N GLY A 127 -13.55 -19.13 22.11
CA GLY A 127 -14.24 -18.36 21.10
C GLY A 127 -14.55 -19.16 19.84
N TYR A 128 -14.92 -18.45 18.80
CA TYR A 128 -15.14 -19.03 17.47
C TYR A 128 -14.56 -18.15 16.37
N VAL A 129 -14.30 -18.76 15.22
CA VAL A 129 -13.83 -18.08 14.02
C VAL A 129 -14.94 -18.02 13.01
N ARG A 130 -15.14 -16.87 12.38
CA ARG A 130 -16.06 -16.69 11.26
C ARG A 130 -15.32 -16.11 10.07
N ARG A 131 -15.53 -16.68 8.89
CA ARG A 131 -15.09 -16.05 7.63
C ARG A 131 -15.98 -14.87 7.32
N VAL A 132 -15.38 -13.78 6.90
CA VAL A 132 -16.08 -12.55 6.50
C VAL A 132 -15.59 -12.10 5.12
N ALA A 133 -16.40 -11.34 4.42
CA ALA A 133 -15.96 -10.71 3.19
C ALA A 133 -14.92 -9.62 3.48
N TRP A 134 -14.06 -9.32 2.51
CA TRP A 134 -13.00 -8.33 2.66
C TRP A 134 -13.53 -6.90 2.88
N ASP A 135 -14.74 -6.60 2.38
CA ASP A 135 -15.45 -5.33 2.54
C ASP A 135 -16.31 -5.25 3.82
N ASN A 136 -16.17 -6.22 4.71
CA ASN A 136 -16.92 -6.28 5.95
C ASN A 136 -16.58 -5.12 6.88
N THR A 137 -17.59 -4.35 7.30
CA THR A 137 -17.43 -3.15 8.13
C THR A 137 -16.78 -3.44 9.48
N GLU A 138 -17.19 -4.53 10.16
CA GLU A 138 -16.64 -4.93 11.46
C GLU A 138 -15.13 -5.24 11.35
N PHE A 139 -14.70 -5.88 10.28
CA PHE A 139 -13.29 -6.13 10.00
C PHE A 139 -12.52 -4.83 9.79
N HIS A 140 -13.08 -3.86 9.06
CA HIS A 140 -12.47 -2.55 8.86
C HIS A 140 -12.38 -1.73 10.15
N GLU A 141 -13.41 -1.79 11.01
CA GLU A 141 -13.42 -1.15 12.32
C GLU A 141 -12.37 -1.76 13.25
N LEU A 142 -12.24 -3.10 13.26
CA LEU A 142 -11.22 -3.81 14.02
C LEU A 142 -9.80 -3.38 13.60
N HIS A 143 -9.56 -3.28 12.28
CA HIS A 143 -8.28 -2.77 11.79
C HIS A 143 -8.05 -1.31 12.18
N SER A 144 -9.07 -0.47 12.10
CA SER A 144 -8.96 0.96 12.47
C SER A 144 -8.66 1.13 13.96
N HIS A 145 -9.27 0.30 14.81
CA HIS A 145 -8.93 0.25 16.23
C HIS A 145 -7.49 -0.21 16.44
N PHE A 146 -7.07 -1.29 15.78
CA PHE A 146 -5.68 -1.76 15.83
C PHE A 146 -4.70 -0.67 15.39
N ALA A 147 -4.99 0.04 14.30
CA ALA A 147 -4.15 1.13 13.82
C ALA A 147 -4.06 2.30 14.80
N SER A 148 -5.14 2.58 15.55
CA SER A 148 -5.16 3.67 16.52
C SER A 148 -4.27 3.44 17.75
N ILE A 149 -3.95 2.19 18.07
CA ILE A 149 -3.13 1.80 19.24
C ILE A 149 -1.76 1.21 18.85
N THR A 150 -1.46 1.13 17.55
CA THR A 150 -0.23 0.50 17.07
C THR A 150 0.64 1.52 16.36
N HIS A 151 1.85 1.74 16.91
CA HIS A 151 2.85 2.61 16.30
C HIS A 151 3.25 2.15 14.90
N GLY A 152 3.33 3.10 13.94
CA GLY A 152 3.70 2.85 12.57
C GLY A 152 2.60 2.20 11.73
N CYS A 153 1.40 2.03 12.26
CA CYS A 153 0.29 1.43 11.52
C CYS A 153 -0.48 2.47 10.70
N LEU A 154 -0.80 2.10 9.45
CA LEU A 154 -1.60 2.91 8.54
C LEU A 154 -3.10 2.73 8.83
N PHE A 155 -3.82 3.85 8.86
CA PHE A 155 -5.29 3.82 8.76
C PHE A 155 -5.67 3.64 7.30
N ARG A 156 -6.36 2.57 6.99
CA ARG A 156 -6.80 2.28 5.63
C ARG A 156 -8.16 2.94 5.39
N ASN A 157 -8.21 3.80 4.39
CA ASN A 157 -9.46 4.30 3.83
C ASN A 157 -10.02 3.31 2.79
N ALA A 158 -11.19 3.58 2.22
CA ALA A 158 -11.81 2.70 1.23
C ALA A 158 -10.89 2.40 0.04
N LEU A 159 -10.14 3.40 -0.45
CA LEU A 159 -9.19 3.24 -1.54
C LEU A 159 -8.02 2.32 -1.18
N ALA A 160 -7.46 2.47 0.03
CA ALA A 160 -6.37 1.63 0.50
C ALA A 160 -6.80 0.18 0.72
N TRP A 161 -8.05 -0.06 1.14
CA TRP A 161 -8.63 -1.39 1.22
C TRP A 161 -8.79 -2.02 -0.16
N GLU A 162 -9.35 -1.29 -1.10
CA GLU A 162 -9.53 -1.72 -2.48
C GLU A 162 -8.17 -2.05 -3.14
N GLU A 163 -7.15 -1.22 -2.98
CA GLU A 163 -5.82 -1.48 -3.52
C GLU A 163 -5.12 -2.69 -2.86
N TYR A 164 -5.27 -2.86 -1.55
CA TYR A 164 -4.63 -3.95 -0.82
C TYR A 164 -5.13 -5.32 -1.30
N TRP A 165 -6.45 -5.49 -1.48
CA TRP A 165 -7.07 -6.78 -1.83
C TRP A 165 -6.99 -7.11 -3.31
N ARG A 166 -6.85 -6.13 -4.15
CA ARG A 166 -6.88 -6.28 -5.61
C ARG A 166 -5.82 -7.25 -6.16
N TRP A 167 -4.69 -7.38 -5.48
CA TRP A 167 -3.58 -8.21 -5.92
C TRP A 167 -3.65 -9.65 -5.44
N ASP A 168 -4.44 -9.91 -4.39
CA ASP A 168 -4.52 -11.20 -3.71
C ASP A 168 -5.99 -11.68 -3.55
N GLU A 169 -6.93 -11.16 -4.34
CA GLU A 169 -8.37 -11.37 -4.17
C GLU A 169 -8.75 -12.86 -4.24
N ASP A 170 -8.19 -13.59 -5.20
CA ASP A 170 -8.51 -15.00 -5.43
C ASP A 170 -7.96 -15.94 -4.33
N ASP A 171 -6.87 -15.55 -3.67
CA ASP A 171 -6.16 -16.39 -2.69
C ASP A 171 -6.37 -15.94 -1.25
N THR A 172 -7.06 -14.80 -1.02
CA THR A 172 -7.17 -14.21 0.30
C THR A 172 -8.51 -14.54 0.96
N ASN A 173 -8.43 -15.15 2.14
CA ASN A 173 -9.57 -15.38 3.01
C ASN A 173 -9.43 -14.53 4.28
N VAL A 174 -10.46 -13.76 4.59
CA VAL A 174 -10.54 -13.00 5.84
C VAL A 174 -11.30 -13.80 6.87
N ALA A 175 -10.73 -13.93 8.05
CA ALA A 175 -11.39 -14.58 9.18
C ALA A 175 -11.23 -13.73 10.45
N VAL A 176 -12.32 -13.59 11.19
CA VAL A 176 -12.36 -12.86 12.47
C VAL A 176 -12.59 -13.85 13.60
N TYR A 177 -11.78 -13.74 14.63
CA TYR A 177 -11.93 -14.50 15.87
C TYR A 177 -12.73 -13.69 16.88
N TYR A 178 -13.78 -14.32 17.41
CA TYR A 178 -14.67 -13.76 18.44
C TYR A 178 -14.41 -14.46 19.75
N ASN A 179 -14.00 -13.70 20.75
CA ASN A 179 -13.85 -14.21 22.11
C ASN A 179 -15.21 -14.20 22.79
N VAL A 180 -15.63 -15.34 23.31
CA VAL A 180 -16.84 -15.46 24.14
C VAL A 180 -16.40 -15.12 25.57
N LYS A 181 -16.83 -13.95 26.05
CA LYS A 181 -16.68 -13.58 27.46
C LYS A 181 -17.68 -14.32 28.33
#